data_54070d4b3e2e3c22270ce1ab7cd3209a
#
_entry.id   54070d4b3e2e3c22270ce1ab7cd3209a
#
_cell.length_a   1.000
_cell.length_b   1.000
_cell.length_c   1.000
_cell.angle_alpha   90.00
_cell.angle_beta   90.00
_cell.angle_gamma   90.00
#
_symmetry.space_group_name_H-M   'P 1'
#
loop_
_entity.id
_entity.type
_entity.pdbx_description
1 polymer ?
#
loop_
_entity_poly.entity_id
_entity_poly.type
_entity_poly.pdbx_seq_one_letter_code
_entity_poly.pdbx_strand_id
1 'polypeptide(L)'
;MLAAVAQGRHHDPHTVLGAHPHPDGAAVTYRVLRPLARTVTVVRAGDGQRVELTHEHDGVFAGVAPTPRVAGAAAGDYRVEVAYETEDGTTGPVQEQDDAYRHLPTLGELDLHLIGEGRHERLWEVLGARVVRTSAGEAVGTAFAVWAPNARAVRVVGDHNGCLLYTSDAADE
;
A
#
# COMPACT_ATOMS: atom_id res chain seq x y z
N MET A 1 -17.66 1.67 4.89
CA MET A 1 -16.20 1.68 5.01
C MET A 1 -15.53 1.10 3.75
N LEU A 2 -15.72 -0.18 3.39
CA LEU A 2 -15.10 -0.80 2.20
C LEU A 2 -15.39 -0.08 0.89
N ALA A 3 -16.63 0.38 0.67
CA ALA A 3 -16.99 1.17 -0.51
C ALA A 3 -16.19 2.49 -0.64
N ALA A 4 -15.90 3.16 0.48
CA ALA A 4 -15.09 4.37 0.47
C ALA A 4 -13.62 4.07 0.14
N VAL A 5 -13.10 2.93 0.63
CA VAL A 5 -11.75 2.44 0.31
C VAL A 5 -11.65 2.08 -1.17
N ALA A 6 -12.58 1.28 -1.69
CA ALA A 6 -12.61 0.85 -3.09
C ALA A 6 -12.68 2.04 -4.07
N GLN A 7 -13.37 3.12 -3.67
CA GLN A 7 -13.52 4.35 -4.46
C GLN A 7 -12.42 5.38 -4.22
N GLY A 8 -11.39 5.07 -3.40
CA GLY A 8 -10.32 6.00 -3.06
C GLY A 8 -10.76 7.22 -2.25
N ARG A 9 -11.89 7.13 -1.55
CA ARG A 9 -12.48 8.23 -0.75
C ARG A 9 -12.31 8.07 0.76
N HIS A 10 -11.61 7.02 1.20
CA HIS A 10 -11.30 6.82 2.62
C HIS A 10 -10.10 7.66 3.00
N HIS A 11 -10.21 8.48 4.04
CA HIS A 11 -9.17 9.40 4.47
C HIS A 11 -7.94 8.71 5.09
N ASP A 12 -8.14 7.52 5.67
CA ASP A 12 -7.09 6.70 6.27
C ASP A 12 -7.26 5.23 5.86
N PRO A 13 -6.81 4.86 4.64
CA PRO A 13 -6.97 3.50 4.13
C PRO A 13 -6.13 2.47 4.88
N HIS A 14 -5.05 2.85 5.58
CA HIS A 14 -4.23 1.94 6.37
C HIS A 14 -4.99 1.35 7.57
N THR A 15 -6.08 1.96 8.04
CA THR A 15 -6.94 1.37 9.07
C THR A 15 -7.77 0.19 8.57
N VAL A 16 -7.82 0.00 7.24
CA VAL A 16 -8.62 -1.03 6.59
C VAL A 16 -7.75 -1.99 5.79
N LEU A 17 -6.85 -1.46 4.95
CA LEU A 17 -5.97 -2.22 4.06
C LEU A 17 -4.64 -2.54 4.73
N GLY A 18 -4.00 -3.61 4.26
CA GLY A 18 -2.75 -4.13 4.83
C GLY A 18 -2.95 -5.31 5.76
N ALA A 19 -2.01 -5.51 6.67
CA ALA A 19 -1.99 -6.60 7.65
C ALA A 19 -2.39 -6.09 9.04
N HIS A 20 -3.47 -6.63 9.59
CA HIS A 20 -4.03 -6.23 10.88
C HIS A 20 -4.00 -7.40 11.86
N PRO A 21 -3.05 -7.43 12.82
CA PRO A 21 -3.06 -8.40 13.90
C PRO A 21 -4.33 -8.30 14.74
N HIS A 22 -4.88 -9.43 15.12
CA HIS A 22 -6.01 -9.48 16.06
C HIS A 22 -5.55 -9.09 17.46
N PRO A 23 -6.44 -8.53 18.30
CA PRO A 23 -6.09 -8.10 19.66
C PRO A 23 -5.57 -9.22 20.55
N ASP A 24 -5.99 -10.46 20.32
CA ASP A 24 -5.54 -11.66 21.03
C ASP A 24 -4.17 -12.17 20.53
N GLY A 25 -3.63 -11.57 19.48
CA GLY A 25 -2.38 -11.97 18.86
C GLY A 25 -2.41 -13.33 18.14
N ALA A 26 -3.57 -13.98 18.03
CA ALA A 26 -3.68 -15.34 17.49
C ALA A 26 -3.69 -15.37 15.96
N ALA A 27 -4.19 -14.32 15.32
CA ALA A 27 -4.35 -14.26 13.89
C ALA A 27 -4.05 -12.87 13.31
N VAL A 28 -3.91 -12.81 12.00
CA VAL A 28 -3.74 -11.58 11.22
C VAL A 28 -4.79 -11.58 10.11
N THR A 29 -5.53 -10.49 10.00
CA THR A 29 -6.38 -10.22 8.84
C THR A 29 -5.58 -9.45 7.80
N TYR A 30 -5.54 -9.97 6.59
CA TYR A 30 -4.99 -9.29 5.42
C TYR A 30 -6.12 -8.73 4.58
N ARG A 31 -6.04 -7.44 4.19
CA ARG A 31 -6.94 -6.82 3.23
C ARG A 31 -6.14 -6.11 2.15
N VAL A 32 -6.44 -6.44 0.91
CA VAL A 32 -5.71 -5.96 -0.27
C VAL A 32 -6.71 -5.39 -1.27
N LEU A 33 -6.42 -4.21 -1.82
CA LEU A 33 -7.22 -3.60 -2.88
C LEU A 33 -6.57 -3.90 -4.22
N ARG A 34 -7.23 -4.74 -5.03
CA ARG A 34 -6.84 -5.08 -6.40
C ARG A 34 -8.09 -5.09 -7.30
N PRO A 35 -8.48 -3.92 -7.82
CA PRO A 35 -9.60 -3.84 -8.75
C PRO A 35 -9.38 -4.78 -9.94
N LEU A 36 -10.44 -5.44 -10.40
CA LEU A 36 -10.45 -6.36 -11.53
C LEU A 36 -9.64 -7.67 -11.34
N ALA A 37 -9.01 -7.87 -10.17
CA ALA A 37 -8.35 -9.15 -9.90
C ALA A 37 -9.39 -10.29 -9.80
N ARG A 38 -9.02 -11.45 -10.33
CA ARG A 38 -9.80 -12.69 -10.22
C ARG A 38 -9.40 -13.49 -8.99
N THR A 39 -8.09 -13.53 -8.72
CA THR A 39 -7.53 -14.17 -7.52
C THR A 39 -6.47 -13.29 -6.89
N VAL A 40 -6.43 -13.30 -5.56
CA VAL A 40 -5.44 -12.58 -4.77
C VAL A 40 -4.95 -13.51 -3.68
N THR A 41 -3.64 -13.69 -3.57
CA THR A 41 -3.00 -14.50 -2.53
C THR A 41 -1.90 -13.70 -1.86
N VAL A 42 -1.93 -13.60 -0.54
CA VAL A 42 -0.83 -13.06 0.25
C VAL A 42 0.21 -14.17 0.46
N VAL A 43 1.47 -13.86 0.21
CA VAL A 43 2.62 -14.72 0.47
C VAL A 43 3.50 -14.06 1.51
N ARG A 44 3.57 -14.63 2.71
CA ARG A 44 4.38 -14.10 3.81
C ARG A 44 5.87 -14.41 3.62
N ALA A 45 6.72 -13.42 3.79
CA ALA A 45 8.15 -13.59 3.60
C ALA A 45 8.80 -14.47 4.68
N GLY A 46 8.33 -14.37 5.94
CA GLY A 46 8.98 -15.01 7.07
C GLY A 46 8.81 -16.54 7.13
N ASP A 47 7.66 -17.09 6.73
CA ASP A 47 7.35 -18.53 6.81
C ASP A 47 6.86 -19.12 5.49
N GLY A 48 6.79 -18.31 4.42
CA GLY A 48 6.32 -18.73 3.11
C GLY A 48 4.84 -19.10 3.06
N GLN A 49 4.08 -18.85 4.15
CA GLN A 49 2.66 -19.20 4.16
C GLN A 49 1.89 -18.41 3.10
N ARG A 50 1.08 -19.13 2.36
CA ARG A 50 0.18 -18.60 1.35
C ARG A 50 -1.22 -18.48 1.92
N VAL A 51 -1.81 -17.28 1.82
CA VAL A 51 -3.16 -16.99 2.31
C VAL A 51 -3.99 -16.54 1.12
N GLU A 52 -4.86 -17.41 0.63
CA GLU A 52 -5.81 -17.05 -0.41
C GLU A 52 -6.86 -16.10 0.16
N LEU A 53 -7.07 -14.97 -0.52
CA LEU A 53 -8.02 -13.95 -0.09
C LEU A 53 -9.34 -14.11 -0.84
N THR A 54 -10.43 -13.89 -0.13
CA THR A 54 -11.78 -13.88 -0.69
C THR A 54 -12.19 -12.46 -1.06
N HIS A 55 -12.84 -12.30 -2.21
CA HIS A 55 -13.39 -11.01 -2.61
C HIS A 55 -14.49 -10.57 -1.64
N GLU A 56 -14.34 -9.39 -1.03
CA GLU A 56 -15.33 -8.80 -0.11
C GLU A 56 -16.19 -7.73 -0.79
N HIS A 57 -15.57 -6.79 -1.52
CA HIS A 57 -16.28 -5.65 -2.13
C HIS A 57 -15.41 -4.90 -3.13
N ASP A 58 -15.89 -4.69 -4.36
CA ASP A 58 -15.32 -3.80 -5.40
C ASP A 58 -13.78 -3.83 -5.50
N GLY A 59 -13.21 -5.04 -5.60
CA GLY A 59 -11.76 -5.24 -5.68
C GLY A 59 -11.04 -5.25 -4.34
N VAL A 60 -11.75 -5.17 -3.22
CA VAL A 60 -11.21 -5.45 -1.89
C VAL A 60 -11.29 -6.95 -1.63
N PHE A 61 -10.16 -7.55 -1.32
CA PHE A 61 -10.02 -8.96 -0.96
C PHE A 61 -9.55 -9.08 0.47
N ALA A 62 -10.06 -10.06 1.21
CA ALA A 62 -9.65 -10.30 2.59
C ALA A 62 -9.44 -11.77 2.90
N GLY A 63 -8.58 -12.03 3.87
CA GLY A 63 -8.32 -13.36 4.40
C GLY A 63 -7.69 -13.29 5.78
N VAL A 64 -7.83 -14.35 6.55
CA VAL A 64 -7.29 -14.48 7.90
C VAL A 64 -6.33 -15.65 7.95
N ALA A 65 -5.19 -15.43 8.58
CA ALA A 65 -4.22 -16.49 8.83
C ALA A 65 -3.71 -16.43 10.28
N PRO A 66 -3.23 -17.55 10.84
CA PRO A 66 -2.56 -17.54 12.13
C PRO A 66 -1.36 -16.59 12.14
N THR A 67 -1.10 -15.95 13.25
CA THR A 67 0.09 -15.10 13.42
C THR A 67 1.37 -15.90 13.13
N PRO A 68 2.35 -15.30 12.41
CA PRO A 68 3.62 -15.95 12.16
C PRO A 68 4.30 -16.39 13.45
N ARG A 69 4.73 -17.64 13.52
CA ARG A 69 5.44 -18.19 14.70
C ARG A 69 6.96 -18.14 14.57
N VAL A 70 7.44 -17.61 13.45
CA VAL A 70 8.89 -17.48 13.19
C VAL A 70 9.42 -16.23 13.87
N ALA A 71 10.48 -16.37 14.65
CA ALA A 71 11.10 -15.24 15.32
C ALA A 71 11.57 -14.20 14.28
N GLY A 72 11.17 -12.94 14.49
CA GLY A 72 11.51 -11.84 13.60
C GLY A 72 10.59 -11.67 12.37
N ALA A 73 9.64 -12.58 12.13
CA ALA A 73 8.67 -12.43 11.05
C ALA A 73 7.60 -11.39 11.45
N ALA A 74 7.54 -10.29 10.72
CA ALA A 74 6.49 -9.29 10.89
C ALA A 74 5.25 -9.64 10.06
N ALA A 75 4.06 -9.40 10.60
CA ALA A 75 2.80 -9.60 9.88
C ALA A 75 2.72 -8.78 8.57
N GLY A 76 3.35 -7.60 8.55
CA GLY A 76 3.43 -6.71 7.39
C GLY A 76 4.49 -7.11 6.36
N ASP A 77 5.30 -8.14 6.60
CA ASP A 77 6.29 -8.58 5.61
C ASP A 77 5.72 -9.67 4.71
N TYR A 78 5.10 -9.23 3.62
CA TYR A 78 4.44 -10.09 2.64
C TYR A 78 4.53 -9.51 1.21
N ARG A 79 4.26 -10.36 0.23
CA ARG A 79 4.00 -10.00 -1.17
C ARG A 79 2.60 -10.44 -1.55
N VAL A 80 2.09 -9.93 -2.67
CA VAL A 80 0.78 -10.28 -3.17
C VAL A 80 0.93 -10.91 -4.55
N GLU A 81 0.42 -12.11 -4.71
CA GLU A 81 0.24 -12.74 -6.00
C GLU A 81 -1.17 -12.47 -6.51
N VAL A 82 -1.26 -11.93 -7.71
CA VAL A 82 -2.52 -11.51 -8.33
C VAL A 82 -2.65 -12.13 -9.71
N ALA A 83 -3.81 -12.66 -10.02
CA ALA A 83 -4.17 -13.01 -11.38
C ALA A 83 -5.42 -12.24 -11.80
N TYR A 84 -5.39 -11.75 -13.02
CA TYR A 84 -6.49 -11.01 -13.64
C TYR A 84 -7.21 -11.88 -14.65
N GLU A 85 -8.43 -11.51 -14.99
CA GLU A 85 -9.16 -12.14 -16.08
C GLU A 85 -8.56 -11.72 -17.43
N THR A 86 -8.38 -12.68 -18.33
CA THR A 86 -7.96 -12.47 -19.70
C THR A 86 -9.16 -12.16 -20.60
N GLU A 87 -8.93 -11.68 -21.82
CA GLU A 87 -10.00 -11.33 -22.77
C GLU A 87 -10.92 -12.52 -23.12
N ASP A 88 -10.41 -13.73 -23.03
CA ASP A 88 -11.17 -14.98 -23.25
C ASP A 88 -11.94 -15.48 -22.01
N GLY A 89 -11.93 -14.71 -20.90
CA GLY A 89 -12.61 -15.04 -19.66
C GLY A 89 -11.87 -16.07 -18.77
N THR A 90 -10.64 -16.46 -19.15
CA THR A 90 -9.82 -17.37 -18.33
C THR A 90 -9.01 -16.59 -17.29
N THR A 91 -8.44 -17.30 -16.34
CA THR A 91 -7.52 -16.68 -15.37
C THR A 91 -6.14 -16.54 -16.00
N GLY A 92 -5.64 -15.33 -16.08
CA GLY A 92 -4.33 -15.01 -16.61
C GLY A 92 -3.19 -15.49 -15.70
N PRO A 93 -1.93 -15.22 -16.11
CA PRO A 93 -0.76 -15.61 -15.33
C PRO A 93 -0.73 -14.88 -13.99
N VAL A 94 -0.23 -15.58 -12.98
CA VAL A 94 -0.01 -15.01 -11.64
C VAL A 94 1.17 -14.02 -11.70
N GLN A 95 0.96 -12.83 -11.18
CA GLN A 95 1.97 -11.79 -11.07
C GLN A 95 2.25 -11.51 -9.60
N GLU A 96 3.51 -11.52 -9.20
CA GLU A 96 3.91 -11.04 -7.89
C GLU A 96 3.98 -9.52 -7.89
N GLN A 97 3.33 -8.90 -6.92
CA GLN A 97 3.25 -7.45 -6.76
C GLN A 97 3.54 -7.06 -5.32
N ASP A 98 4.08 -5.87 -5.14
CA ASP A 98 4.15 -5.26 -3.81
C ASP A 98 2.78 -4.68 -3.43
N ASP A 99 2.53 -4.58 -2.12
CA ASP A 99 1.35 -3.91 -1.60
C ASP A 99 1.75 -2.62 -0.88
N ALA A 100 1.20 -1.50 -1.35
CA ALA A 100 1.51 -0.19 -0.75
C ALA A 100 1.14 -0.14 0.75
N TYR A 101 0.09 -0.85 1.14
CA TYR A 101 -0.44 -0.84 2.50
C TYR A 101 0.29 -1.76 3.49
N ARG A 102 1.30 -2.50 3.03
CA ARG A 102 2.24 -3.17 3.94
C ARG A 102 3.24 -2.19 4.57
N HIS A 103 3.42 -1.02 3.95
CA HIS A 103 4.28 0.04 4.45
C HIS A 103 3.47 1.01 5.30
N LEU A 104 3.94 1.26 6.51
CA LEU A 104 3.28 2.21 7.41
C LEU A 104 3.39 3.65 6.87
N PRO A 105 2.40 4.50 7.16
CA PRO A 105 2.49 5.93 6.87
C PRO A 105 3.76 6.55 7.48
N THR A 106 4.38 7.46 6.77
CA THR A 106 5.59 8.16 7.24
C THR A 106 5.30 9.37 8.12
N LEU A 107 4.06 9.86 8.07
CA LEU A 107 3.57 10.95 8.91
C LEU A 107 2.95 10.36 10.18
N GLY A 108 3.43 10.82 11.34
CA GLY A 108 2.85 10.47 12.63
C GLY A 108 1.64 11.34 13.00
N GLU A 109 0.91 10.96 14.04
CA GLU A 109 -0.25 11.72 14.52
C GLU A 109 0.11 13.16 14.91
N LEU A 110 1.30 13.37 15.49
CA LEU A 110 1.79 14.70 15.84
C LEU A 110 2.01 15.55 14.59
N ASP A 111 2.60 14.99 13.53
CA ASP A 111 2.83 15.71 12.27
C ASP A 111 1.49 16.12 11.65
N LEU A 112 0.53 15.20 11.60
CA LEU A 112 -0.81 15.47 11.07
C LEU A 112 -1.53 16.56 11.88
N HIS A 113 -1.42 16.52 13.20
CA HIS A 113 -1.98 17.54 14.09
C HIS A 113 -1.37 18.91 13.81
N LEU A 114 -0.03 19.01 13.81
CA LEU A 114 0.69 20.27 13.57
C LEU A 114 0.44 20.83 12.16
N ILE A 115 0.34 19.97 11.15
CA ILE A 115 -0.05 20.35 9.78
C ILE A 115 -1.47 20.92 9.78
N GLY A 116 -2.41 20.25 10.44
CA GLY A 116 -3.80 20.69 10.55
C GLY A 116 -3.95 22.06 11.22
N GLU A 117 -3.10 22.38 12.21
CA GLU A 117 -3.05 23.67 12.87
C GLU A 117 -2.24 24.74 12.10
N GLY A 118 -1.55 24.37 11.02
CA GLY A 118 -0.66 25.29 10.30
C GLY A 118 0.60 25.68 11.10
N ARG A 119 1.03 24.86 12.04
CA ARG A 119 2.11 25.14 13.01
C ARG A 119 3.33 24.24 12.86
N HIS A 120 3.37 23.39 11.83
CA HIS A 120 4.49 22.49 11.60
C HIS A 120 5.68 23.24 11.02
N GLU A 121 6.67 23.58 11.85
CA GLU A 121 7.84 24.39 11.46
C GLU A 121 8.87 23.63 10.62
N ARG A 122 8.80 22.27 10.58
CA ARG A 122 9.79 21.40 9.93
C ARG A 122 9.15 20.47 8.87
N LEU A 123 8.28 21.03 8.04
CA LEU A 123 7.55 20.28 7.00
C LEU A 123 8.48 19.53 6.05
N TRP A 124 9.66 20.07 5.77
CA TRP A 124 10.65 19.43 4.90
C TRP A 124 11.20 18.09 5.44
N GLU A 125 11.02 17.81 6.74
CA GLU A 125 11.44 16.55 7.33
C GLU A 125 10.42 15.44 7.16
N VAL A 126 9.17 15.79 6.90
CA VAL A 126 8.06 14.84 6.83
C VAL A 126 7.38 14.79 5.46
N LEU A 127 7.46 15.88 4.68
CA LEU A 127 6.95 15.94 3.31
C LEU A 127 8.07 15.76 2.28
N GLY A 128 7.68 15.49 1.03
CA GLY A 128 8.58 15.27 -0.09
C GLY A 128 8.98 13.81 -0.28
N ALA A 129 10.09 13.59 -0.96
CA ALA A 129 10.65 12.27 -1.25
C ALA A 129 11.78 11.94 -0.27
N ARG A 130 11.70 10.78 0.40
CA ARG A 130 12.70 10.37 1.40
C ARG A 130 13.13 8.93 1.17
N VAL A 131 14.44 8.72 1.10
CA VAL A 131 15.01 7.38 0.98
C VAL A 131 14.85 6.63 2.30
N VAL A 132 14.14 5.51 2.25
CA VAL A 132 14.00 4.59 3.38
C VAL A 132 15.20 3.66 3.40
N ARG A 133 15.83 3.53 4.58
CA ARG A 133 17.02 2.70 4.76
C ARG A 133 16.81 1.67 5.86
N THR A 134 17.47 0.53 5.73
CA THR A 134 17.59 -0.47 6.80
C THR A 134 18.47 0.06 7.93
N SER A 135 18.49 -0.64 9.07
CA SER A 135 19.43 -0.38 10.17
C SER A 135 20.90 -0.51 9.76
N ALA A 136 21.19 -1.26 8.69
CA ALA A 136 22.52 -1.37 8.10
C ALA A 136 22.86 -0.21 7.13
N GLY A 137 21.92 0.73 6.89
CA GLY A 137 22.10 1.88 6.01
C GLY A 137 21.78 1.63 4.54
N GLU A 138 21.38 0.43 4.16
CA GLU A 138 21.01 0.08 2.78
C GLU A 138 19.68 0.71 2.40
N ALA A 139 19.60 1.29 1.20
CA ALA A 139 18.36 1.84 0.66
C ALA A 139 17.40 0.72 0.27
N VAL A 140 16.20 0.72 0.84
CA VAL A 140 15.14 -0.28 0.55
C VAL A 140 13.98 0.30 -0.22
N GLY A 141 13.92 1.62 -0.37
CA GLY A 141 12.84 2.28 -1.10
C GLY A 141 12.86 3.78 -0.92
N THR A 142 11.85 4.44 -1.46
CA THR A 142 11.60 5.87 -1.28
C THR A 142 10.16 6.08 -0.85
N ALA A 143 9.99 6.77 0.27
CA ALA A 143 8.68 7.22 0.74
C ALA A 143 8.37 8.60 0.16
N PHE A 144 7.13 8.80 -0.24
CA PHE A 144 6.64 10.08 -0.76
C PHE A 144 5.47 10.55 0.08
N ALA A 145 5.53 11.78 0.55
CA ALA A 145 4.44 12.44 1.25
C ALA A 145 4.21 13.84 0.68
N VAL A 146 2.95 14.18 0.41
CA VAL A 146 2.59 15.47 -0.16
C VAL A 146 1.35 16.03 0.53
N TRP A 147 1.35 17.31 0.82
CA TRP A 147 0.18 18.04 1.28
C TRP A 147 -0.55 18.64 0.09
N ALA A 148 -1.68 18.05 -0.28
CA ALA A 148 -2.46 18.46 -1.44
C ALA A 148 -3.97 18.35 -1.17
N PRO A 149 -4.54 19.12 -0.22
CA PRO A 149 -5.90 18.94 0.27
C PRO A 149 -6.99 19.15 -0.80
N ASN A 150 -6.70 19.90 -1.87
CA ASN A 150 -7.64 20.18 -2.94
C ASN A 150 -7.39 19.31 -4.19
N ALA A 151 -6.40 18.42 -4.18
CA ALA A 151 -6.10 17.57 -5.32
C ALA A 151 -7.13 16.45 -5.45
N ARG A 152 -7.57 16.17 -6.69
CA ARG A 152 -8.42 15.02 -6.99
C ARG A 152 -7.64 13.71 -7.03
N ALA A 153 -6.36 13.78 -7.38
CA ALA A 153 -5.45 12.65 -7.39
C ALA A 153 -4.00 13.15 -7.29
N VAL A 154 -3.16 12.34 -6.70
CA VAL A 154 -1.71 12.56 -6.64
C VAL A 154 -1.03 11.32 -7.18
N ARG A 155 0.00 11.49 -8.01
CA ARG A 155 0.76 10.41 -8.59
C ARG A 155 2.24 10.70 -8.47
N VAL A 156 3.00 9.68 -8.10
CA VAL A 156 4.46 9.71 -8.22
C VAL A 156 4.81 9.22 -9.61
N VAL A 157 5.62 9.99 -10.32
CA VAL A 157 6.00 9.72 -11.70
C VAL A 157 7.51 9.61 -11.80
N GLY A 158 8.01 8.62 -12.52
CA GLY A 158 9.44 8.40 -12.71
C GLY A 158 9.73 7.08 -13.41
N ASP A 159 10.98 6.84 -13.75
CA ASP A 159 11.43 5.64 -14.47
C ASP A 159 11.13 4.35 -13.69
N HIS A 160 11.08 4.44 -12.36
CA HIS A 160 10.84 3.31 -11.46
C HIS A 160 9.43 2.71 -11.57
N ASN A 161 8.46 3.42 -12.14
CA ASN A 161 7.08 2.95 -12.33
C ASN A 161 6.66 2.89 -13.80
N GLY A 162 7.61 2.99 -14.74
CA GLY A 162 7.37 2.94 -16.17
C GLY A 162 6.54 4.12 -16.73
N CYS A 163 6.32 5.14 -15.91
CA CYS A 163 5.59 6.32 -16.31
C CYS A 163 6.53 7.31 -17.00
N LEU A 164 6.63 7.20 -18.31
CA LEU A 164 7.30 8.20 -19.13
C LEU A 164 6.38 9.43 -19.20
N LEU A 165 6.68 10.46 -18.42
CA LEU A 165 6.15 11.79 -18.70
C LEU A 165 6.86 12.32 -19.94
N TYR A 166 6.15 12.28 -21.07
CA TYR A 166 6.44 13.22 -22.14
C TYR A 166 6.07 14.60 -21.58
N THR A 167 7.04 15.37 -21.20
CA THR A 167 6.87 16.81 -21.11
C THR A 167 6.70 17.29 -22.54
N SER A 168 5.46 17.34 -23.05
CA SER A 168 5.16 18.25 -24.15
C SER A 168 5.46 19.63 -23.59
N ASP A 169 6.42 20.33 -24.21
CA ASP A 169 6.69 21.73 -23.98
C ASP A 169 5.35 22.50 -24.03
N ALA A 170 4.89 22.91 -22.86
CA ALA A 170 3.93 23.96 -22.74
C ALA A 170 4.72 25.29 -22.69
N ALA A 171 5.46 25.53 -23.75
CA ALA A 171 6.02 26.82 -24.06
C ALA A 171 5.49 27.14 -25.45
N ASP A 172 4.30 27.76 -25.49
CA ASP A 172 3.86 28.73 -26.48
C ASP A 172 2.33 28.86 -26.36
N GLU A 173 1.87 29.76 -25.47
CA GLU A 173 0.88 30.81 -25.73
C GLU A 173 0.72 31.68 -24.47
#